data_1762be0856f94d605b68df649eb0a26b
#
_entry.id   1762be0856f94d605b68df649eb0a26b
#
_cell.length_a   1.000
_cell.length_b   1.000
_cell.length_c   1.000
_cell.angle_alpha   90.00
_cell.angle_beta   90.00
_cell.angle_gamma   90.00
#
_symmetry.space_group_name_H-M   'P 1'
#
loop_
_entity.id
_entity.type
_entity.pdbx_description
1 polymer ?
#
loop_
_entity_poly.entity_id
_entity_poly.type
_entity_poly.pdbx_seq_one_letter_code
_entity_poly.pdbx_strand_id
1 'polypeptide(L)'
;ADLAQALKELKPGVFRFPGGCIVEGTNKATRYQWKNTVGPVENRPININRWNYTFSHKKFPDYYQSCGLGFFEYFQLSEDIGAEPLPVLNCGLSCQYENQDPNENCPVDKLQPYIDDALDLIEFANGSATSEWGKIRADMGHPAPFNLKLIAIGNEQWGPLYPERLELFVKAIRAKYPEIKIIGSSGPQSEGEDFDYLWPEMRRLKVDLVDEHFYRSP
;
A
#
# COMPACT_ATOMS: atom_id res chain seq x y z
N ALA A 1 -8.66 -23.51 -1.15
CA ALA A 1 -9.72 -23.63 -0.13
C ALA A 1 -9.13 -23.72 1.28
N ASP A 2 -8.20 -24.63 1.54
CA ASP A 2 -7.72 -24.91 2.91
C ASP A 2 -6.96 -23.72 3.54
N LEU A 3 -6.12 -23.02 2.77
CA LEU A 3 -5.38 -21.85 3.27
C LEU A 3 -6.31 -20.67 3.58
N ALA A 4 -7.28 -20.40 2.72
CA ALA A 4 -8.26 -19.33 2.97
C ALA A 4 -9.12 -19.67 4.19
N GLN A 5 -9.50 -20.95 4.35
CA GLN A 5 -10.23 -21.41 5.54
C GLN A 5 -9.40 -21.24 6.82
N ALA A 6 -8.13 -21.61 6.80
CA ALA A 6 -7.22 -21.42 7.93
C ALA A 6 -7.05 -19.93 8.29
N LEU A 7 -6.93 -19.04 7.29
CA LEU A 7 -6.91 -17.60 7.54
C LEU A 7 -8.21 -17.08 8.17
N LYS A 8 -9.36 -17.58 7.69
CA LYS A 8 -10.67 -17.22 8.24
C LYS A 8 -10.82 -17.64 9.70
N GLU A 9 -10.31 -18.82 10.05
CA GLU A 9 -10.36 -19.37 11.41
C GLU A 9 -9.53 -18.57 12.41
N LEU A 10 -8.51 -17.83 11.95
CA LEU A 10 -7.77 -16.86 12.78
C LEU A 10 -8.61 -15.65 13.17
N LYS A 11 -9.73 -15.39 12.48
CA LYS A 11 -10.62 -14.25 12.69
C LYS A 11 -9.85 -12.91 12.71
N PRO A 12 -9.05 -12.59 11.68
CA PRO A 12 -8.27 -11.36 11.66
C PRO A 12 -9.20 -10.15 11.63
N GLY A 13 -8.86 -9.10 12.37
CA GLY A 13 -9.59 -7.83 12.33
C GLY A 13 -9.30 -7.04 11.06
N VAL A 14 -8.08 -7.13 10.55
CA VAL A 14 -7.63 -6.46 9.33
C VAL A 14 -6.80 -7.41 8.47
N PHE A 15 -6.82 -7.19 7.16
CA PHE A 15 -5.93 -7.85 6.20
C PHE A 15 -5.14 -6.77 5.47
N ARG A 16 -3.83 -6.69 5.77
CA ARG A 16 -2.89 -5.70 5.22
C ARG A 16 -2.21 -6.25 3.98
N PHE A 17 -2.28 -5.51 2.88
CA PHE A 17 -1.70 -5.90 1.59
C PHE A 17 -1.16 -4.68 0.82
N PRO A 18 -0.30 -4.87 -0.20
CA PRO A 18 0.24 -6.11 -0.76
C PRO A 18 1.40 -6.68 0.08
N GLY A 19 1.85 -6.01 1.10
CA GLY A 19 2.96 -6.37 1.97
C GLY A 19 3.72 -5.14 2.47
N GLY A 20 5.00 -5.33 2.78
CA GLY A 20 5.89 -4.30 3.31
C GLY A 20 6.67 -3.55 2.21
N CYS A 21 7.98 -3.72 2.19
CA CYS A 21 8.91 -3.00 1.30
C CYS A 21 8.67 -3.19 -0.21
N ILE A 22 7.85 -4.15 -0.61
CA ILE A 22 7.42 -4.31 -2.01
C ILE A 22 6.58 -3.12 -2.50
N VAL A 23 5.93 -2.40 -1.58
CA VAL A 23 5.14 -1.20 -1.90
C VAL A 23 6.02 -0.12 -2.50
N GLU A 24 7.18 0.11 -1.85
CA GLU A 24 8.12 1.14 -2.29
C GLU A 24 8.89 0.71 -3.54
N GLY A 25 9.26 -0.58 -3.61
CA GLY A 25 10.23 -1.07 -4.58
C GLY A 25 11.64 -0.59 -4.27
N THR A 26 12.63 -1.04 -5.03
CA THR A 26 14.01 -0.59 -4.91
C THR A 26 14.26 0.74 -5.64
N ASN A 27 13.43 1.02 -6.64
CA ASN A 27 13.45 2.24 -7.44
C ASN A 27 12.07 2.55 -8.00
N LYS A 28 11.93 3.67 -8.69
CA LYS A 28 10.65 4.10 -9.29
C LYS A 28 10.05 3.06 -10.24
N ALA A 29 10.88 2.31 -10.96
CA ALA A 29 10.42 1.33 -11.95
C ALA A 29 9.87 0.05 -11.30
N THR A 30 10.34 -0.29 -10.10
CA THR A 30 9.98 -1.52 -9.39
C THR A 30 8.94 -1.32 -8.28
N ARG A 31 8.44 -0.08 -8.10
CA ARG A 31 7.37 0.21 -7.15
C ARG A 31 6.13 -0.64 -7.46
N TYR A 32 5.41 -1.03 -6.44
CA TYR A 32 4.14 -1.73 -6.64
C TYR A 32 3.07 -0.74 -7.12
N GLN A 33 2.59 -0.93 -8.36
CA GLN A 33 1.50 -0.14 -8.93
C GLN A 33 0.23 -0.97 -8.93
N TRP A 34 -0.70 -0.67 -8.04
CA TRP A 34 -1.93 -1.44 -7.88
C TRP A 34 -2.79 -1.49 -9.16
N LYS A 35 -2.77 -0.43 -9.97
CA LYS A 35 -3.49 -0.37 -11.25
C LYS A 35 -3.05 -1.46 -12.23
N ASN A 36 -1.80 -1.92 -12.13
CA ASN A 36 -1.29 -3.04 -12.91
C ASN A 36 -1.79 -4.41 -12.41
N THR A 37 -2.50 -4.45 -11.30
CA THR A 37 -2.92 -5.68 -10.63
C THR A 37 -4.43 -5.92 -10.69
N VAL A 38 -5.14 -5.10 -11.46
CA VAL A 38 -6.59 -5.19 -11.71
C VAL A 38 -6.87 -5.39 -13.20
N GLY A 39 -8.07 -5.80 -13.54
CA GLY A 39 -8.43 -6.20 -14.90
C GLY A 39 -8.07 -7.67 -15.19
N PRO A 40 -8.15 -8.13 -16.45
CA PRO A 40 -7.90 -9.51 -16.84
C PRO A 40 -6.49 -9.97 -16.44
N VAL A 41 -6.38 -11.13 -15.80
CA VAL A 41 -5.10 -11.64 -15.24
C VAL A 41 -4.02 -11.81 -16.30
N GLU A 42 -4.41 -12.25 -17.50
CA GLU A 42 -3.51 -12.43 -18.64
C GLU A 42 -2.88 -11.14 -19.16
N ASN A 43 -3.44 -9.99 -18.82
CA ASN A 43 -2.94 -8.67 -19.22
C ASN A 43 -2.08 -8.01 -18.14
N ARG A 44 -1.99 -8.61 -16.95
CA ARG A 44 -1.23 -8.03 -15.85
C ARG A 44 0.27 -8.25 -16.04
N PRO A 45 1.09 -7.20 -15.90
CA PRO A 45 2.53 -7.34 -16.07
C PRO A 45 3.16 -8.14 -14.93
N ILE A 46 4.32 -8.72 -15.22
CA ILE A 46 5.20 -9.27 -14.20
C ILE A 46 5.99 -8.12 -13.57
N ASN A 47 5.97 -8.01 -12.25
CA ASN A 47 6.74 -7.04 -11.51
C ASN A 47 7.98 -7.68 -10.89
N ILE A 48 9.11 -6.98 -10.92
CA ILE A 48 10.34 -7.39 -10.25
C ILE A 48 10.16 -7.08 -8.75
N ASN A 49 10.31 -8.12 -7.93
CA ASN A 49 10.20 -7.95 -6.49
C ASN A 49 11.45 -7.24 -5.93
N ARG A 50 11.26 -6.36 -4.97
CA ARG A 50 12.32 -5.64 -4.26
C ARG A 50 13.41 -6.57 -3.72
N TRP A 51 13.04 -7.76 -3.27
CA TRP A 51 13.96 -8.74 -2.68
C TRP A 51 14.96 -9.34 -3.66
N ASN A 52 14.85 -9.10 -4.96
CA ASN A 52 15.88 -9.46 -5.94
C ASN A 52 17.20 -8.77 -5.64
N TYR A 53 17.17 -7.53 -5.19
CA TYR A 53 18.38 -6.77 -4.88
C TYR A 53 19.08 -7.31 -3.63
N THR A 54 18.31 -7.64 -2.59
CA THR A 54 18.85 -8.23 -1.35
C THR A 54 19.45 -9.61 -1.58
N PHE A 55 18.90 -10.37 -2.53
CA PHE A 55 19.28 -11.77 -2.77
C PHE A 55 19.81 -12.03 -4.18
N SER A 56 20.40 -11.04 -4.82
CA SER A 56 20.95 -11.12 -6.18
C SER A 56 22.00 -12.21 -6.39
N HIS A 57 22.63 -12.68 -5.32
CA HIS A 57 23.62 -13.78 -5.34
C HIS A 57 23.00 -15.18 -5.34
N LYS A 58 21.68 -15.31 -5.28
CA LYS A 58 21.00 -16.61 -5.34
C LYS A 58 21.19 -17.28 -6.71
N LYS A 59 21.34 -18.60 -6.67
CA LYS A 59 21.47 -19.44 -7.89
C LYS A 59 20.21 -19.51 -8.72
N PHE A 60 19.07 -19.11 -8.18
CA PHE A 60 17.79 -19.15 -8.88
C PHE A 60 17.43 -17.77 -9.41
N PRO A 61 16.73 -17.78 -10.54
CA PRO A 61 16.30 -16.54 -11.15
C PRO A 61 15.47 -15.72 -10.18
N ASP A 62 15.42 -14.52 -10.47
CA ASP A 62 14.84 -13.39 -9.84
C ASP A 62 13.47 -13.64 -9.21
N TYR A 63 13.23 -12.93 -8.17
CA TYR A 63 11.99 -12.95 -7.44
C TYR A 63 10.96 -12.06 -8.17
N TYR A 64 10.00 -12.67 -8.85
CA TYR A 64 8.96 -11.98 -9.60
C TYR A 64 7.60 -12.10 -8.95
N GLN A 65 6.76 -11.08 -9.18
CA GLN A 65 5.35 -11.11 -8.88
C GLN A 65 4.56 -11.08 -10.18
N SER A 66 3.74 -12.09 -10.41
CA SER A 66 2.87 -12.19 -11.59
C SER A 66 1.62 -11.30 -11.51
N CYS A 67 1.35 -10.71 -10.33
CA CYS A 67 0.13 -9.99 -10.03
C CYS A 67 -1.18 -10.80 -10.26
N GLY A 68 -1.08 -12.12 -10.32
CA GLY A 68 -2.24 -13.03 -10.38
C GLY A 68 -3.11 -12.95 -9.14
N LEU A 69 -2.49 -12.69 -7.97
CA LEU A 69 -3.15 -12.13 -6.79
C LEU A 69 -2.87 -10.63 -6.77
N GLY A 70 -3.84 -9.83 -7.16
CA GLY A 70 -3.76 -8.38 -7.18
C GLY A 70 -4.71 -7.74 -6.18
N PHE A 71 -4.90 -6.44 -6.30
CA PHE A 71 -5.73 -5.70 -5.35
C PHE A 71 -7.19 -6.16 -5.36
N PHE A 72 -7.74 -6.52 -6.53
CA PHE A 72 -9.10 -7.07 -6.59
C PHE A 72 -9.23 -8.36 -5.76
N GLU A 73 -8.31 -9.29 -5.94
CA GLU A 73 -8.32 -10.57 -5.22
C GLU A 73 -8.02 -10.40 -3.72
N TYR A 74 -7.21 -9.40 -3.34
CA TYR A 74 -6.98 -9.07 -1.93
C TYR A 74 -8.25 -8.51 -1.26
N PHE A 75 -9.01 -7.68 -1.95
CA PHE A 75 -10.31 -7.22 -1.45
C PHE A 75 -11.31 -8.37 -1.30
N GLN A 76 -11.41 -9.26 -2.30
CA GLN A 76 -12.25 -10.46 -2.21
C GLN A 76 -11.83 -11.36 -1.05
N LEU A 77 -10.52 -11.59 -0.88
CA LEU A 77 -10.01 -12.39 0.23
C LEU A 77 -10.37 -11.75 1.57
N SER A 78 -10.30 -10.43 1.68
CA SER A 78 -10.70 -9.72 2.91
C SER A 78 -12.16 -10.01 3.25
N GLU A 79 -13.07 -9.96 2.28
CA GLU A 79 -14.48 -10.32 2.47
C GLU A 79 -14.63 -11.79 2.87
N ASP A 80 -13.96 -12.71 2.17
CA ASP A 80 -14.05 -14.15 2.40
C ASP A 80 -13.61 -14.54 3.82
N ILE A 81 -12.57 -13.91 4.34
CA ILE A 81 -12.06 -14.19 5.69
C ILE A 81 -12.73 -13.33 6.79
N GLY A 82 -13.51 -12.33 6.39
CA GLY A 82 -14.22 -11.42 7.31
C GLY A 82 -13.32 -10.37 7.96
N ALA A 83 -12.26 -9.94 7.28
CA ALA A 83 -11.32 -8.91 7.73
C ALA A 83 -11.57 -7.57 7.03
N GLU A 84 -11.30 -6.45 7.71
CA GLU A 84 -11.26 -5.14 7.06
C GLU A 84 -10.04 -5.06 6.12
N PRO A 85 -10.21 -4.69 4.85
CA PRO A 85 -9.09 -4.50 3.93
C PRO A 85 -8.24 -3.30 4.35
N LEU A 86 -6.93 -3.48 4.35
CA LEU A 86 -5.96 -2.44 4.64
C LEU A 86 -4.91 -2.37 3.52
N PRO A 87 -5.21 -1.69 2.41
CA PRO A 87 -4.23 -1.45 1.37
C PRO A 87 -3.15 -0.47 1.82
N VAL A 88 -1.91 -0.76 1.43
CA VAL A 88 -0.75 0.11 1.64
C VAL A 88 -0.29 0.63 0.29
N LEU A 89 -0.14 1.95 0.16
CA LEU A 89 0.26 2.60 -1.08
C LEU A 89 1.60 3.32 -0.96
N ASN A 90 2.30 3.39 -2.08
CA ASN A 90 3.55 4.11 -2.21
C ASN A 90 3.33 5.64 -2.07
N CYS A 91 4.14 6.29 -1.28
CA CYS A 91 4.09 7.74 -1.04
C CYS A 91 5.08 8.54 -1.90
N GLY A 92 5.64 7.94 -2.96
CA GLY A 92 6.64 8.57 -3.81
C GLY A 92 8.07 8.40 -3.31
N LEU A 93 8.31 7.49 -2.38
CA LEU A 93 9.63 7.11 -1.90
C LEU A 93 9.95 5.68 -2.32
N SER A 94 11.20 5.44 -2.70
CA SER A 94 11.76 4.10 -2.83
C SER A 94 12.08 3.54 -1.44
N CYS A 95 12.28 2.22 -1.35
CA CYS A 95 12.67 1.59 -0.09
C CYS A 95 13.98 2.17 0.44
N GLN A 96 13.91 2.92 1.53
CA GLN A 96 15.05 3.65 2.07
C GLN A 96 16.18 2.74 2.58
N TYR A 97 15.89 1.46 2.88
CA TYR A 97 16.91 0.47 3.22
C TYR A 97 17.76 0.05 2.01
N GLU A 98 17.15 -0.05 0.85
CA GLU A 98 17.80 -0.61 -0.34
C GLU A 98 18.37 0.46 -1.25
N ASN A 99 17.78 1.64 -1.24
CA ASN A 99 18.15 2.70 -2.17
C ASN A 99 18.05 4.07 -1.52
N GLN A 100 19.19 4.70 -1.37
CA GLN A 100 19.29 6.06 -0.82
C GLN A 100 19.56 7.11 -1.89
N ASP A 101 19.51 6.73 -3.18
CA ASP A 101 19.62 7.70 -4.26
C ASP A 101 18.37 8.60 -4.29
N PRO A 102 18.51 9.91 -4.02
CA PRO A 102 17.38 10.83 -4.01
C PRO A 102 16.69 10.93 -5.38
N ASN A 103 17.37 10.58 -6.47
CA ASN A 103 16.80 10.59 -7.81
C ASN A 103 15.77 9.47 -8.03
N GLU A 104 15.78 8.45 -7.20
CA GLU A 104 14.77 7.38 -7.20
C GLU A 104 13.52 7.71 -6.40
N ASN A 105 13.52 8.83 -5.71
CA ASN A 105 12.32 9.37 -5.08
C ASN A 105 11.57 10.31 -6.04
N CYS A 106 10.24 10.31 -5.94
CA CYS A 106 9.43 11.28 -6.68
C CYS A 106 9.62 12.68 -6.06
N PRO A 107 9.94 13.72 -6.84
CA PRO A 107 9.90 15.09 -6.35
C PRO A 107 8.51 15.45 -5.81
N VAL A 108 8.46 16.23 -4.74
CA VAL A 108 7.18 16.57 -4.06
C VAL A 108 6.23 17.32 -4.98
N ASP A 109 6.75 18.20 -5.82
CA ASP A 109 5.98 18.93 -6.83
C ASP A 109 5.43 18.07 -7.98
N LYS A 110 5.86 16.80 -8.07
CA LYS A 110 5.41 15.82 -9.04
C LYS A 110 4.64 14.64 -8.41
N LEU A 111 4.20 14.79 -7.18
CA LEU A 111 3.57 13.71 -6.42
C LEU A 111 2.13 13.42 -6.83
N GLN A 112 1.51 14.28 -7.64
CA GLN A 112 0.09 14.15 -8.02
C GLN A 112 -0.29 12.75 -8.54
N PRO A 113 0.48 12.08 -9.42
CA PRO A 113 0.10 10.74 -9.88
C PRO A 113 0.01 9.69 -8.77
N TYR A 114 0.78 9.83 -7.70
CA TYR A 114 0.71 8.94 -6.53
C TYR A 114 -0.52 9.24 -5.67
N ILE A 115 -0.87 10.52 -5.56
CA ILE A 115 -2.10 10.94 -4.88
C ILE A 115 -3.33 10.45 -5.65
N ASP A 116 -3.31 10.58 -6.99
CA ASP A 116 -4.37 10.05 -7.85
C ASP A 116 -4.50 8.53 -7.70
N ASP A 117 -3.39 7.79 -7.60
CA ASP A 117 -3.42 6.35 -7.32
C ASP A 117 -4.19 6.03 -6.02
N ALA A 118 -4.06 6.85 -4.98
CA ALA A 118 -4.79 6.65 -3.73
C ALA A 118 -6.29 6.98 -3.87
N LEU A 119 -6.62 8.07 -4.55
CA LEU A 119 -8.02 8.47 -4.78
C LEU A 119 -8.75 7.48 -5.69
N ASP A 120 -8.08 7.02 -6.73
CA ASP A 120 -8.60 6.02 -7.67
C ASP A 120 -8.81 4.66 -7.00
N LEU A 121 -7.92 4.28 -6.06
CA LEU A 121 -8.11 3.04 -5.29
C LEU A 121 -9.36 3.10 -4.41
N ILE A 122 -9.59 4.23 -3.77
CA ILE A 122 -10.81 4.41 -2.96
C ILE A 122 -12.05 4.35 -3.88
N GLU A 123 -11.99 4.95 -5.06
CA GLU A 123 -13.07 4.85 -6.04
C GLU A 123 -13.23 3.41 -6.58
N PHE A 124 -12.13 2.71 -6.85
CA PHE A 124 -12.17 1.30 -7.23
C PHE A 124 -12.89 0.47 -6.16
N ALA A 125 -12.53 0.66 -4.90
CA ALA A 125 -13.12 -0.11 -3.81
C ALA A 125 -14.56 0.28 -3.50
N ASN A 126 -14.90 1.57 -3.48
CA ASN A 126 -16.15 2.09 -2.95
C ASN A 126 -17.05 2.78 -3.97
N GLY A 127 -16.52 3.15 -5.14
CA GLY A 127 -17.25 3.87 -6.16
C GLY A 127 -18.41 3.06 -6.75
N SER A 128 -19.37 3.76 -7.35
CA SER A 128 -20.49 3.13 -8.03
C SER A 128 -19.99 2.27 -9.20
N ALA A 129 -20.75 1.24 -9.56
CA ALA A 129 -20.43 0.38 -10.72
C ALA A 129 -20.44 1.15 -12.08
N THR A 130 -20.81 2.41 -12.08
CA THR A 130 -20.81 3.29 -13.26
C THR A 130 -19.72 4.37 -13.22
N SER A 131 -18.99 4.50 -12.11
CA SER A 131 -17.83 5.38 -12.01
C SER A 131 -16.63 4.77 -12.74
N GLU A 132 -15.61 5.55 -13.01
CA GLU A 132 -14.44 5.10 -13.80
C GLU A 132 -13.81 3.83 -13.21
N TRP A 133 -13.39 3.87 -11.96
CA TRP A 133 -12.72 2.75 -11.30
C TRP A 133 -13.70 1.72 -10.72
N GLY A 134 -14.87 2.15 -10.25
CA GLY A 134 -15.91 1.23 -9.79
C GLY A 134 -16.45 0.35 -10.92
N LYS A 135 -16.44 0.84 -12.16
CA LYS A 135 -16.79 0.03 -13.33
C LYS A 135 -15.78 -1.10 -13.56
N ILE A 136 -14.49 -0.85 -13.41
CA ILE A 136 -13.46 -1.90 -13.55
C ILE A 136 -13.70 -3.01 -12.52
N ARG A 137 -13.96 -2.65 -11.26
CA ARG A 137 -14.36 -3.62 -10.23
C ARG A 137 -15.59 -4.43 -10.64
N ALA A 138 -16.63 -3.77 -11.12
CA ALA A 138 -17.87 -4.42 -11.54
C ALA A 138 -17.65 -5.37 -12.73
N ASP A 139 -16.86 -4.96 -13.73
CA ASP A 139 -16.50 -5.77 -14.89
C ASP A 139 -15.64 -7.00 -14.49
N MET A 140 -14.92 -6.92 -13.38
CA MET A 140 -14.19 -8.05 -12.78
C MET A 140 -15.12 -8.99 -11.97
N GLY A 141 -16.41 -8.73 -11.91
CA GLY A 141 -17.41 -9.60 -11.29
C GLY A 141 -17.88 -9.18 -9.90
N HIS A 142 -17.47 -7.99 -9.40
CA HIS A 142 -17.87 -7.48 -8.09
C HIS A 142 -18.53 -6.09 -8.20
N PRO A 143 -19.82 -6.01 -8.58
CA PRO A 143 -20.50 -4.72 -8.76
C PRO A 143 -20.74 -3.96 -7.44
N ALA A 144 -20.85 -4.67 -6.31
CA ALA A 144 -20.99 -4.05 -4.99
C ALA A 144 -19.69 -3.40 -4.52
N PRO A 145 -19.72 -2.34 -3.69
CA PRO A 145 -18.53 -1.79 -3.05
C PRO A 145 -17.91 -2.78 -2.05
N PHE A 146 -16.59 -2.76 -1.94
CA PHE A 146 -15.85 -3.50 -0.90
C PHE A 146 -15.90 -2.84 0.48
N ASN A 147 -16.48 -1.64 0.58
CA ASN A 147 -16.61 -0.87 1.82
C ASN A 147 -15.27 -0.58 2.51
N LEU A 148 -14.26 -0.21 1.72
CA LEU A 148 -12.95 0.21 2.21
C LEU A 148 -13.10 1.36 3.21
N LYS A 149 -12.48 1.22 4.39
CA LYS A 149 -12.50 2.22 5.47
C LYS A 149 -11.11 2.70 5.85
N LEU A 150 -10.09 1.94 5.53
CA LEU A 150 -8.71 2.13 5.97
C LEU A 150 -7.78 2.21 4.77
N ILE A 151 -6.83 3.14 4.77
CA ILE A 151 -5.77 3.21 3.78
C ILE A 151 -4.46 3.61 4.46
N ALA A 152 -3.39 2.90 4.17
CA ALA A 152 -2.05 3.25 4.64
C ALA A 152 -1.24 3.89 3.52
N ILE A 153 -0.52 4.97 3.84
CA ILE A 153 0.33 5.70 2.90
C ILE A 153 1.78 5.58 3.34
N GLY A 154 2.57 4.92 2.50
CA GLY A 154 3.96 4.57 2.83
C GLY A 154 4.07 3.30 3.65
N ASN A 155 5.27 2.73 3.69
CA ASN A 155 5.62 1.57 4.51
C ASN A 155 7.01 1.79 5.11
N GLU A 156 7.13 1.73 6.42
CA GLU A 156 8.40 1.89 7.14
C GLU A 156 9.21 3.14 6.73
N GLN A 157 8.56 4.18 6.24
CA GLN A 157 9.23 5.42 5.87
C GLN A 157 9.75 6.14 7.10
N TRP A 158 10.91 6.80 6.98
CA TRP A 158 11.49 7.61 8.04
C TRP A 158 12.06 8.93 7.53
N GLY A 159 12.45 9.79 8.48
CA GLY A 159 13.03 11.10 8.21
C GLY A 159 12.03 12.12 7.64
N PRO A 160 12.50 13.34 7.33
CA PRO A 160 11.65 14.49 7.00
C PRO A 160 10.92 14.36 5.66
N LEU A 161 11.43 13.55 4.73
CA LEU A 161 10.83 13.39 3.41
C LEU A 161 9.44 12.74 3.46
N TYR A 162 9.15 11.95 4.50
CA TYR A 162 7.88 11.23 4.60
C TYR A 162 6.71 12.13 5.04
N PRO A 163 6.78 12.87 6.15
CA PRO A 163 5.66 13.73 6.57
C PRO A 163 5.27 14.78 5.54
N GLU A 164 6.25 15.33 4.82
CA GLU A 164 6.00 16.29 3.74
C GLU A 164 5.09 15.71 2.65
N ARG A 165 5.34 14.47 2.26
CA ARG A 165 4.53 13.74 1.27
C ARG A 165 3.17 13.35 1.84
N LEU A 166 3.17 12.73 3.02
CA LEU A 166 1.96 12.27 3.70
C LEU A 166 0.94 13.40 3.87
N GLU A 167 1.40 14.62 4.14
CA GLU A 167 0.52 15.78 4.27
C GLU A 167 -0.31 16.04 3.01
N LEU A 168 0.28 15.87 1.83
CA LEU A 168 -0.42 16.05 0.55
C LEU A 168 -1.49 14.98 0.34
N PHE A 169 -1.19 13.72 0.67
CA PHE A 169 -2.18 12.64 0.63
C PHE A 169 -3.32 12.88 1.62
N VAL A 170 -2.98 13.25 2.86
CA VAL A 170 -3.99 13.54 3.90
C VAL A 170 -4.94 14.64 3.45
N LYS A 171 -4.42 15.73 2.88
CA LYS A 171 -5.24 16.83 2.35
C LYS A 171 -6.16 16.35 1.23
N ALA A 172 -5.62 15.63 0.25
CA ALA A 172 -6.38 15.17 -0.91
C ALA A 172 -7.46 14.13 -0.54
N ILE A 173 -7.10 13.12 0.26
CA ILE A 173 -8.04 12.07 0.68
C ILE A 173 -9.16 12.69 1.51
N ARG A 174 -8.86 13.52 2.49
CA ARG A 174 -9.90 14.16 3.32
C ARG A 174 -10.80 15.11 2.57
N ALA A 175 -10.30 15.75 1.52
CA ALA A 175 -11.13 16.61 0.68
C ALA A 175 -12.16 15.83 -0.14
N LYS A 176 -11.84 14.61 -0.59
CA LYS A 176 -12.70 13.82 -1.48
C LYS A 176 -13.43 12.69 -0.74
N TYR A 177 -12.80 12.08 0.27
CA TYR A 177 -13.28 10.91 1.01
C TYR A 177 -13.04 11.07 2.52
N PRO A 178 -13.76 12.00 3.18
CA PRO A 178 -13.54 12.33 4.60
C PRO A 178 -13.83 11.16 5.56
N GLU A 179 -14.57 10.15 5.10
CA GLU A 179 -14.88 8.93 5.87
C GLU A 179 -13.74 7.92 5.94
N ILE A 180 -12.76 8.02 5.03
CA ILE A 180 -11.62 7.11 4.99
C ILE A 180 -10.62 7.45 6.09
N LYS A 181 -10.27 6.47 6.89
CA LYS A 181 -9.23 6.60 7.93
C LYS A 181 -7.86 6.38 7.32
N ILE A 182 -6.97 7.31 7.60
CA ILE A 182 -5.61 7.32 7.06
C ILE A 182 -4.64 6.80 8.10
N ILE A 183 -3.80 5.86 7.69
CA ILE A 183 -2.75 5.28 8.51
C ILE A 183 -1.41 5.82 8.04
N GLY A 184 -0.65 6.41 8.97
CA GLY A 184 0.72 6.84 8.74
C GLY A 184 1.72 5.91 9.41
N SER A 185 2.96 5.90 8.95
CA SER A 185 4.05 5.11 9.51
C SER A 185 4.85 5.90 10.54
N SER A 186 5.25 5.25 11.63
CA SER A 186 6.21 5.78 12.60
C SER A 186 7.65 5.35 12.32
N GLY A 187 7.91 4.82 11.13
CA GLY A 187 9.21 4.30 10.73
C GLY A 187 9.36 2.79 10.96
N PRO A 188 10.56 2.25 10.75
CA PRO A 188 10.81 0.81 10.83
C PRO A 188 11.02 0.29 12.26
N GLN A 189 11.08 1.19 13.24
CA GLN A 189 11.35 0.88 14.65
C GLN A 189 10.27 1.48 15.55
N SER A 190 10.09 0.87 16.72
CA SER A 190 9.16 1.33 17.76
C SER A 190 9.79 2.24 18.81
N GLU A 191 11.03 2.66 18.57
CA GLU A 191 11.82 3.54 19.44
C GLU A 191 12.98 4.16 18.66
N GLY A 192 13.60 5.21 19.19
CA GLY A 192 14.77 5.88 18.62
C GLY A 192 14.42 7.13 17.83
N GLU A 193 15.44 7.75 17.22
CA GLU A 193 15.34 9.09 16.62
C GLU A 193 14.23 9.20 15.55
N ASP A 194 14.10 8.23 14.67
CA ASP A 194 13.08 8.25 13.62
C ASP A 194 11.68 8.15 14.20
N PHE A 195 11.48 7.26 15.18
CA PHE A 195 10.21 7.13 15.89
C PHE A 195 9.85 8.41 16.65
N ASP A 196 10.80 8.95 17.40
CA ASP A 196 10.61 10.18 18.20
C ASP A 196 10.33 11.40 17.32
N TYR A 197 10.88 11.42 16.10
CA TYR A 197 10.59 12.44 15.09
C TYR A 197 9.23 12.27 14.47
N LEU A 198 8.86 11.05 14.06
CA LEU A 198 7.66 10.81 13.27
C LEU A 198 6.36 10.85 14.09
N TRP A 199 6.37 10.42 15.35
CA TRP A 199 5.17 10.44 16.18
C TRP A 199 4.53 11.84 16.33
N PRO A 200 5.29 12.93 16.66
CA PRO A 200 4.77 14.29 16.64
C PRO A 200 4.20 14.68 15.28
N GLU A 201 4.85 14.29 14.18
CA GLU A 201 4.39 14.56 12.82
C GLU A 201 3.05 13.86 12.52
N MET A 202 2.89 12.60 12.91
CA MET A 202 1.61 11.88 12.77
C MET A 202 0.47 12.60 13.51
N ARG A 203 0.75 13.12 14.71
CA ARG A 203 -0.21 13.94 15.48
C ARG A 203 -0.47 15.28 14.79
N ARG A 204 0.53 15.95 14.29
CA ARG A 204 0.39 17.22 13.53
C ARG A 204 -0.50 17.04 12.32
N LEU A 205 -0.29 15.97 11.57
CA LEU A 205 -1.05 15.63 10.37
C LEU A 205 -2.43 15.05 10.69
N LYS A 206 -2.67 14.71 11.98
CA LYS A 206 -3.92 14.13 12.48
C LYS A 206 -4.30 12.85 11.73
N VAL A 207 -3.33 11.99 11.44
CA VAL A 207 -3.65 10.65 10.91
C VAL A 207 -4.51 9.90 11.92
N ASP A 208 -5.36 9.01 11.44
CA ASP A 208 -6.33 8.31 12.31
C ASP A 208 -5.68 7.18 13.08
N LEU A 209 -4.69 6.52 12.51
CA LEU A 209 -3.93 5.43 13.09
C LEU A 209 -2.44 5.58 12.73
N VAL A 210 -1.58 4.98 13.54
CA VAL A 210 -0.15 4.92 13.30
C VAL A 210 0.29 3.47 13.21
N ASP A 211 1.04 3.15 12.15
CA ASP A 211 1.61 1.83 11.90
C ASP A 211 3.01 1.77 12.56
N GLU A 212 3.11 1.07 13.69
CA GLU A 212 4.37 0.83 14.41
C GLU A 212 4.91 -0.55 14.08
N HIS A 213 6.18 -0.63 13.74
CA HIS A 213 6.85 -1.88 13.41
C HIS A 213 7.80 -2.31 14.53
N PHE A 214 7.80 -3.62 14.80
CA PHE A 214 8.60 -4.23 15.87
C PHE A 214 9.47 -5.36 15.30
N TYR A 215 10.77 -5.20 15.43
CA TYR A 215 11.75 -6.25 15.17
C TYR A 215 12.45 -6.59 16.49
N ARG A 216 12.01 -7.66 17.14
CA ARG A 216 12.53 -8.09 18.45
C ARG A 216 12.96 -9.53 18.39
N SER A 217 14.01 -9.85 19.14
CA SER A 217 14.38 -11.24 19.39
C SER A 217 13.32 -11.92 20.25
N PRO A 218 13.12 -13.24 20.06
CA PRO A 218 12.22 -14.05 20.90
C PRO A 218 12.66 -14.03 22.35
#